data_838a6da2cc578cbcaa40c28bbee6da4a
#
_entry.id   838a6da2cc578cbcaa40c28bbee6da4a
#
_cell.length_a   1.000
_cell.length_b   1.000
_cell.length_c   1.000
_cell.angle_alpha   90.00
_cell.angle_beta   90.00
_cell.angle_gamma   90.00
#
_symmetry.space_group_name_H-M   'P 1'
#
loop_
_entity.id
_entity.type
_entity.pdbx_description
1 polymer ?
#
loop_
_entity_poly.entity_id
_entity_poly.type
_entity_poly.pdbx_seq_one_letter_code
_entity_poly.pdbx_strand_id
1 'polypeptide(L)'
;LLLGTEVDPASFADYNVGRAMDQIYETGTQKIYAQIIQNALDVFEIQANCFHFDTTSITVYGDYDCQDPPFEITYGHSKDKRPDLKQFVVSMLCVERNIPLLGACHNGNSSDKTLNNELLSNIGKHMAQHGLEPGAFIYVADAAYVTEDNLKKSRQRNLKVLSRLPANYSECSRVIQEAVATNEWIHIGTLAESSASAKRPSAYYKAFDTHDQLYEKDY
;
A
#
# COMPACT_ATOMS: atom_id res chain seq x y z
N LEU A 1 6.63 -23.64 21.52
CA LEU A 1 6.71 -22.34 22.20
C LEU A 1 7.08 -21.29 21.16
N LEU A 2 6.15 -20.37 20.84
CA LEU A 2 6.35 -19.29 19.86
C LEU A 2 7.51 -18.36 20.25
N LEU A 3 7.79 -18.20 21.53
CA LEU A 3 8.84 -17.33 22.05
C LEU A 3 10.13 -18.09 22.48
N GLY A 4 10.20 -19.40 22.25
CA GLY A 4 11.38 -20.22 22.60
C GLY A 4 11.64 -20.37 24.10
N THR A 5 10.86 -19.68 24.95
CA THR A 5 10.94 -19.71 26.41
C THR A 5 9.57 -19.92 27.03
N GLU A 6 9.54 -20.44 28.25
CA GLU A 6 8.32 -20.47 29.04
C GLU A 6 8.08 -19.06 29.61
N VAL A 7 6.94 -18.47 29.27
CA VAL A 7 6.56 -17.11 29.69
C VAL A 7 5.43 -17.24 30.69
N ASP A 8 5.56 -16.59 31.85
CA ASP A 8 4.52 -16.52 32.87
C ASP A 8 3.28 -15.82 32.28
N PRO A 9 2.10 -16.48 32.27
CA PRO A 9 0.86 -15.86 31.81
C PRO A 9 0.50 -14.54 32.50
N ALA A 10 0.91 -14.34 33.75
CA ALA A 10 0.69 -13.09 34.48
C ALA A 10 1.41 -11.89 33.84
N SER A 11 2.47 -12.13 33.07
CA SER A 11 3.16 -11.08 32.29
C SER A 11 2.25 -10.46 31.23
N PHE A 12 1.22 -11.16 30.79
CA PHE A 12 0.22 -10.69 29.82
C PHE A 12 -1.07 -10.17 30.46
N ALA A 13 -1.04 -9.88 31.78
CA ALA A 13 -2.14 -9.17 32.41
C ALA A 13 -2.39 -7.83 31.73
N ASP A 14 -3.65 -7.44 31.59
CA ASP A 14 -4.11 -6.26 30.83
C ASP A 14 -3.30 -4.98 31.15
N TYR A 15 -3.08 -4.70 32.44
CA TYR A 15 -2.30 -3.53 32.85
C TYR A 15 -0.81 -3.61 32.43
N ASN A 16 -0.21 -4.79 32.34
CA ASN A 16 1.17 -4.95 31.89
C ASN A 16 1.28 -4.70 30.38
N VAL A 17 0.31 -5.21 29.62
CA VAL A 17 0.21 -4.98 28.18
C VAL A 17 -0.01 -3.48 27.91
N GLY A 18 -0.92 -2.84 28.64
CA GLY A 18 -1.17 -1.40 28.53
C GLY A 18 0.10 -0.58 28.76
N ARG A 19 0.82 -0.83 29.86
CA ARG A 19 2.09 -0.15 30.16
C ARG A 19 3.17 -0.37 29.08
N ALA A 20 3.26 -1.57 28.52
CA ALA A 20 4.20 -1.84 27.44
C ALA A 20 3.81 -1.04 26.17
N MET A 21 2.53 -0.93 25.85
CA MET A 21 2.04 -0.12 24.74
C MET A 21 2.32 1.38 24.96
N ASP A 22 2.13 1.89 26.17
CA ASP A 22 2.48 3.28 26.52
C ASP A 22 3.98 3.54 26.30
N GLN A 23 4.84 2.64 26.75
CA GLN A 23 6.30 2.76 26.54
C GLN A 23 6.69 2.74 25.06
N ILE A 24 6.03 1.89 24.24
CA ILE A 24 6.23 1.86 22.79
C ILE A 24 5.82 3.18 22.16
N TYR A 25 4.68 3.72 22.59
CA TYR A 25 4.17 5.01 22.12
C TYR A 25 5.11 6.17 22.47
N GLU A 26 5.53 6.27 23.72
CA GLU A 26 6.46 7.31 24.21
C GLU A 26 7.85 7.23 23.53
N THR A 27 8.34 6.03 23.23
CA THR A 27 9.60 5.83 22.52
C THR A 27 9.50 6.27 21.04
N GLY A 28 8.30 6.30 20.52
CA GLY A 28 7.99 6.60 19.11
C GLY A 28 7.88 5.35 18.28
N THR A 29 6.65 4.95 17.98
CA THR A 29 6.32 3.74 17.20
C THR A 29 7.04 3.68 15.86
N GLN A 30 7.12 4.79 15.14
CA GLN A 30 7.80 4.88 13.85
C GLN A 30 9.30 4.62 13.94
N LYS A 31 9.94 5.06 15.01
CA LYS A 31 11.38 4.83 15.26
C LYS A 31 11.68 3.35 15.48
N ILE A 32 10.87 2.70 16.34
CA ILE A 32 11.00 1.27 16.64
C ILE A 32 10.76 0.47 15.34
N TYR A 33 9.70 0.83 14.62
CA TYR A 33 9.32 0.18 13.38
C TYR A 33 10.41 0.28 12.32
N ALA A 34 10.97 1.48 12.11
CA ALA A 34 12.06 1.70 11.15
C ALA A 34 13.29 0.82 11.46
N GLN A 35 13.62 0.64 12.74
CA GLN A 35 14.74 -0.24 13.15
C GLN A 35 14.46 -1.71 12.84
N ILE A 36 13.24 -2.17 13.10
CA ILE A 36 12.82 -3.55 12.78
C ILE A 36 12.90 -3.80 11.29
N ILE A 37 12.38 -2.85 10.49
CA ILE A 37 12.35 -2.95 9.04
C ILE A 37 13.77 -2.95 8.46
N GLN A 38 14.65 -2.06 8.93
CA GLN A 38 16.02 -2.03 8.46
C GLN A 38 16.70 -3.39 8.69
N ASN A 39 16.55 -3.95 9.88
CA ASN A 39 17.08 -5.27 10.19
C ASN A 39 16.49 -6.37 9.28
N ALA A 40 15.18 -6.28 8.97
CA ALA A 40 14.54 -7.25 8.09
C ALA A 40 15.06 -7.15 6.65
N LEU A 41 15.23 -5.94 6.11
CA LEU A 41 15.76 -5.71 4.78
C LEU A 41 17.18 -6.28 4.66
N ASP A 42 18.01 -6.03 5.67
CA ASP A 42 19.41 -6.49 5.70
C ASP A 42 19.51 -8.02 5.84
N VAL A 43 18.78 -8.62 6.80
CA VAL A 43 18.86 -10.07 7.08
C VAL A 43 18.27 -10.91 5.95
N PHE A 44 17.21 -10.44 5.32
CA PHE A 44 16.53 -11.17 4.23
C PHE A 44 17.00 -10.74 2.83
N GLU A 45 17.99 -9.86 2.74
CA GLU A 45 18.56 -9.35 1.48
C GLU A 45 17.48 -8.86 0.51
N ILE A 46 16.51 -8.08 1.04
CA ILE A 46 15.37 -7.63 0.26
C ILE A 46 15.75 -6.42 -0.57
N GLN A 47 15.58 -6.57 -1.87
CA GLN A 47 15.77 -5.46 -2.81
C GLN A 47 14.49 -4.62 -2.89
N ALA A 48 14.61 -3.32 -2.66
CA ALA A 48 13.49 -2.40 -2.71
C ALA A 48 13.25 -1.88 -4.14
N ASN A 49 12.94 -2.80 -5.07
CA ASN A 49 12.69 -2.46 -6.49
C ASN A 49 11.26 -2.00 -6.75
N CYS A 50 10.30 -2.53 -6.00
CA CYS A 50 8.88 -2.20 -6.13
C CYS A 50 8.29 -1.81 -4.78
N PHE A 51 7.51 -0.75 -4.78
CA PHE A 51 6.79 -0.26 -3.61
C PHE A 51 5.29 -0.33 -3.87
N HIS A 52 4.57 -0.96 -2.97
CA HIS A 52 3.12 -1.09 -3.02
C HIS A 52 2.51 -0.26 -1.91
N PHE A 53 1.65 0.68 -2.28
CA PHE A 53 0.89 1.47 -1.32
C PHE A 53 -0.58 1.11 -1.41
N ASP A 54 -1.16 0.81 -0.26
CA ASP A 54 -2.60 0.57 -0.13
C ASP A 54 -3.10 1.12 1.21
N THR A 55 -4.40 1.29 1.29
CA THR A 55 -5.11 1.74 2.48
C THR A 55 -6.22 0.77 2.82
N THR A 56 -6.53 0.67 4.10
CA THR A 56 -7.71 -0.05 4.56
C THR A 56 -8.42 0.72 5.67
N SER A 57 -9.74 0.59 5.76
CA SER A 57 -10.51 1.12 6.88
C SER A 57 -10.64 0.03 7.95
N ILE A 58 -10.48 0.44 9.21
CA ILE A 58 -10.74 -0.42 10.37
C ILE A 58 -11.96 0.13 11.09
N THR A 59 -13.01 -0.66 11.10
CA THR A 59 -14.29 -0.34 11.74
C THR A 59 -14.20 -0.64 13.23
N VAL A 60 -14.71 0.27 14.06
CA VAL A 60 -14.65 0.15 15.52
C VAL A 60 -16.01 0.40 16.17
N TYR A 61 -16.19 -0.16 17.36
CA TYR A 61 -17.37 0.02 18.18
C TYR A 61 -17.01 0.88 19.40
N GLY A 62 -17.75 1.94 19.64
CA GLY A 62 -17.56 2.85 20.78
C GLY A 62 -17.64 4.32 20.37
N ASP A 63 -17.61 5.20 21.36
CA ASP A 63 -17.77 6.64 21.12
C ASP A 63 -16.45 7.29 20.69
N TYR A 64 -15.31 6.85 21.24
CA TYR A 64 -13.95 7.33 20.90
C TYR A 64 -13.80 8.86 20.94
N ASP A 65 -14.42 9.49 21.92
CA ASP A 65 -14.35 10.93 22.14
C ASP A 65 -13.09 11.26 22.95
N CYS A 66 -11.96 11.36 22.25
CA CYS A 66 -10.69 11.75 22.85
C CYS A 66 -10.44 13.25 22.63
N GLN A 67 -9.84 13.91 23.63
CA GLN A 67 -9.33 15.28 23.44
C GLN A 67 -8.00 15.19 22.68
N ASP A 68 -7.92 15.92 21.56
CA ASP A 68 -6.70 16.09 20.74
C ASP A 68 -6.02 14.76 20.31
N PRO A 69 -6.75 13.84 19.64
CA PRO A 69 -6.16 12.57 19.21
C PRO A 69 -5.21 12.78 18.03
N PRO A 70 -4.20 11.92 17.87
CA PRO A 70 -3.27 11.97 16.73
C PRO A 70 -3.94 11.74 15.37
N PHE A 71 -5.13 11.14 15.37
CA PHE A 71 -6.04 10.98 14.22
C PHE A 71 -7.47 10.78 14.75
N GLU A 72 -8.45 11.17 13.95
CA GLU A 72 -9.85 11.15 14.34
C GLU A 72 -10.53 9.83 13.96
N ILE A 73 -11.13 9.14 14.93
CA ILE A 73 -12.01 7.98 14.70
C ILE A 73 -13.41 8.51 14.43
N THR A 74 -13.84 8.47 13.16
CA THR A 74 -15.06 9.11 12.70
C THR A 74 -15.74 8.30 11.59
N TYR A 75 -16.92 8.73 11.18
CA TYR A 75 -17.63 8.13 10.06
C TYR A 75 -16.94 8.45 8.74
N GLY A 76 -16.89 7.46 7.83
CA GLY A 76 -16.26 7.60 6.54
C GLY A 76 -16.78 6.58 5.51
N HIS A 77 -16.09 6.47 4.39
CA HIS A 77 -16.41 5.47 3.39
C HIS A 77 -15.94 4.08 3.85
N SER A 78 -16.87 3.30 4.42
CA SER A 78 -16.53 1.98 4.96
C SER A 78 -16.35 0.94 3.85
N LYS A 79 -15.17 0.35 3.76
CA LYS A 79 -14.88 -0.80 2.87
C LYS A 79 -15.67 -2.05 3.30
N ASP A 80 -16.06 -2.15 4.59
CA ASP A 80 -16.85 -3.23 5.16
C ASP A 80 -18.37 -3.05 4.99
N LYS A 81 -18.80 -1.99 4.28
CA LYS A 81 -20.22 -1.64 4.09
C LYS A 81 -20.97 -1.39 5.42
N ARG A 82 -20.28 -0.86 6.40
CA ARG A 82 -20.82 -0.49 7.72
C ARG A 82 -20.74 1.03 7.95
N PRO A 83 -21.55 1.83 7.19
CA PRO A 83 -21.58 3.29 7.33
C PRO A 83 -22.14 3.75 8.68
N ASP A 84 -22.73 2.85 9.45
CA ASP A 84 -23.29 3.05 10.78
C ASP A 84 -22.22 3.03 11.88
N LEU A 85 -20.98 2.64 11.58
CA LEU A 85 -19.90 2.55 12.55
C LEU A 85 -18.80 3.58 12.25
N LYS A 86 -18.16 4.04 13.32
CA LYS A 86 -16.94 4.84 13.23
C LYS A 86 -15.78 3.97 12.75
N GLN A 87 -14.81 4.59 12.12
CA GLN A 87 -13.63 3.92 11.57
C GLN A 87 -12.41 4.84 11.65
N PHE A 88 -11.25 4.27 11.45
CA PHE A 88 -10.03 4.98 11.07
C PHE A 88 -9.40 4.30 9.85
N VAL A 89 -8.55 5.00 9.14
CA VAL A 89 -7.87 4.48 7.97
C VAL A 89 -6.42 4.15 8.32
N VAL A 90 -5.96 2.98 7.89
CA VAL A 90 -4.56 2.57 7.95
C VAL A 90 -4.00 2.60 6.54
N SER A 91 -2.88 3.28 6.35
CA SER A 91 -2.10 3.20 5.14
C SER A 91 -0.84 2.38 5.36
N MET A 92 -0.42 1.65 4.33
CA MET A 92 0.78 0.84 4.37
C MET A 92 1.54 0.93 3.06
N LEU A 93 2.85 1.18 3.15
CA LEU A 93 3.79 1.09 2.05
C LEU A 93 4.62 -0.17 2.25
N CYS A 94 4.50 -1.11 1.34
CA CYS A 94 5.22 -2.38 1.36
C CYS A 94 6.27 -2.43 0.24
N VAL A 95 7.36 -3.13 0.49
CA VAL A 95 8.34 -3.54 -0.51
C VAL A 95 8.09 -4.98 -0.93
N GLU A 96 8.97 -5.55 -1.75
CA GLU A 96 8.92 -6.95 -2.19
C GLU A 96 8.65 -7.91 -1.03
N ARG A 97 7.98 -9.02 -1.32
CA ARG A 97 7.51 -10.01 -0.35
C ARG A 97 6.50 -9.46 0.67
N ASN A 98 5.86 -8.34 0.36
CA ASN A 98 4.89 -7.65 1.23
C ASN A 98 5.47 -7.23 2.60
N ILE A 99 6.76 -6.92 2.66
CA ILE A 99 7.35 -6.39 3.88
C ILE A 99 6.96 -4.93 4.02
N PRO A 100 6.26 -4.57 5.09
CA PRO A 100 5.79 -3.21 5.28
C PRO A 100 6.95 -2.29 5.68
N LEU A 101 7.20 -1.26 4.88
CA LEU A 101 8.25 -0.26 5.10
C LEU A 101 7.77 0.92 5.94
N LEU A 102 6.55 1.37 5.69
CA LEU A 102 5.91 2.47 6.39
C LEU A 102 4.45 2.11 6.66
N GLY A 103 3.96 2.53 7.81
CA GLY A 103 2.55 2.44 8.18
C GLY A 103 2.11 3.68 8.93
N ALA A 104 0.88 4.12 8.70
CA ALA A 104 0.31 5.26 9.40
C ALA A 104 -1.20 5.09 9.60
N CYS A 105 -1.69 5.66 10.71
CA CYS A 105 -3.13 5.80 10.95
C CYS A 105 -3.58 7.21 10.56
N HIS A 106 -4.76 7.31 9.99
CA HIS A 106 -5.37 8.55 9.48
C HIS A 106 -6.82 8.65 9.92
N ASN A 107 -7.37 9.85 9.82
CA ASN A 107 -8.77 10.11 10.12
C ASN A 107 -9.69 9.16 9.34
N GLY A 108 -10.78 8.74 9.97
CA GLY A 108 -11.72 7.78 9.39
C GLY A 108 -12.41 8.23 8.11
N ASN A 109 -12.42 9.52 7.83
CA ASN A 109 -12.96 10.12 6.58
C ASN A 109 -11.88 10.43 5.53
N SER A 110 -10.63 10.04 5.75
CA SER A 110 -9.54 10.22 4.78
C SER A 110 -9.81 9.44 3.50
N SER A 111 -9.48 10.02 2.35
CA SER A 111 -9.60 9.35 1.06
C SER A 111 -8.27 8.80 0.56
N ASP A 112 -8.31 7.68 -0.15
CA ASP A 112 -7.13 7.05 -0.75
C ASP A 112 -6.37 8.03 -1.66
N LYS A 113 -7.09 8.89 -2.38
CA LYS A 113 -6.50 9.93 -3.23
C LYS A 113 -5.67 10.93 -2.43
N THR A 114 -6.19 11.40 -1.30
CA THR A 114 -5.49 12.35 -0.42
C THR A 114 -4.24 11.71 0.16
N LEU A 115 -4.35 10.48 0.67
CA LEU A 115 -3.24 9.75 1.28
C LEU A 115 -2.13 9.43 0.26
N ASN A 116 -2.49 9.04 -0.96
CA ASN A 116 -1.53 8.88 -2.05
C ASN A 116 -0.76 10.20 -2.34
N ASN A 117 -1.46 11.32 -2.34
CA ASN A 117 -0.87 12.64 -2.57
C ASN A 117 0.12 13.04 -1.46
N GLU A 118 -0.22 12.77 -0.21
CA GLU A 118 0.64 13.02 0.95
C GLU A 118 1.88 12.13 0.91
N LEU A 119 1.72 10.84 0.63
CA LEU A 119 2.83 9.91 0.48
C LEU A 119 3.79 10.38 -0.62
N LEU A 120 3.28 10.71 -1.81
CA LEU A 120 4.09 11.21 -2.92
C LEU A 120 4.86 12.47 -2.55
N SER A 121 4.28 13.32 -1.71
CA SER A 121 4.94 14.55 -1.26
C SER A 121 6.15 14.26 -0.37
N ASN A 122 6.15 13.16 0.33
CA ASN A 122 7.17 12.77 1.31
C ASN A 122 8.04 11.58 0.86
N ILE A 123 7.64 10.85 -0.19
CA ILE A 123 8.29 9.60 -0.58
C ILE A 123 9.80 9.76 -0.83
N GLY A 124 10.21 10.87 -1.44
CA GLY A 124 11.63 11.15 -1.67
C GLY A 124 12.44 11.24 -0.38
N LYS A 125 11.88 11.83 0.68
CA LYS A 125 12.54 11.91 1.99
C LYS A 125 12.64 10.53 2.65
N HIS A 126 11.55 9.75 2.59
CA HIS A 126 11.54 8.40 3.13
C HIS A 126 12.52 7.48 2.40
N MET A 127 12.53 7.55 1.07
CA MET A 127 13.45 6.73 0.27
C MET A 127 14.93 7.09 0.52
N ALA A 128 15.25 8.38 0.61
CA ALA A 128 16.60 8.82 0.92
C ALA A 128 17.10 8.32 2.29
N GLN A 129 16.20 8.19 3.27
CA GLN A 129 16.52 7.61 4.58
C GLN A 129 16.96 6.14 4.50
N HIS A 130 16.51 5.43 3.45
CA HIS A 130 16.88 4.05 3.15
C HIS A 130 17.91 3.92 2.02
N GLY A 131 18.60 5.02 1.67
CA GLY A 131 19.64 5.01 0.65
C GLY A 131 19.14 4.78 -0.78
N LEU A 132 17.86 5.02 -1.05
CA LEU A 132 17.24 4.80 -2.36
C LEU A 132 17.11 6.11 -3.13
N GLU A 133 17.61 6.13 -4.37
CA GLU A 133 17.52 7.26 -5.27
C GLU A 133 16.17 7.32 -6.00
N PRO A 134 15.64 8.52 -6.29
CA PRO A 134 14.46 8.67 -7.14
C PRO A 134 14.67 8.00 -8.50
N GLY A 135 13.66 7.22 -8.94
CA GLY A 135 13.73 6.47 -10.22
C GLY A 135 14.41 5.11 -10.13
N ALA A 136 15.03 4.75 -9.00
CA ALA A 136 15.59 3.43 -8.77
C ALA A 136 14.52 2.34 -8.55
N PHE A 137 13.27 2.74 -8.25
CA PHE A 137 12.18 1.84 -7.93
C PHE A 137 10.90 2.14 -8.70
N ILE A 138 9.99 1.18 -8.72
CA ILE A 138 8.66 1.30 -9.31
C ILE A 138 7.63 1.46 -8.17
N TYR A 139 6.85 2.53 -8.21
CA TYR A 139 5.73 2.75 -7.31
C TYR A 139 4.47 2.10 -7.88
N VAL A 140 3.96 1.10 -7.20
CA VAL A 140 2.75 0.37 -7.59
C VAL A 140 1.57 0.86 -6.75
N ALA A 141 0.54 1.35 -7.42
CA ALA A 141 -0.66 1.88 -6.78
C ALA A 141 -1.93 1.38 -7.46
N ASP A 142 -3.04 1.49 -6.78
CA ASP A 142 -4.36 1.17 -7.33
C ASP A 142 -4.86 2.22 -8.34
N ALA A 143 -6.02 1.96 -8.94
CA ALA A 143 -6.60 2.84 -9.96
C ALA A 143 -6.97 4.25 -9.45
N ALA A 144 -7.19 4.43 -8.15
CA ALA A 144 -7.48 5.74 -7.55
C ALA A 144 -6.28 6.70 -7.62
N TYR A 145 -5.08 6.15 -7.82
CA TYR A 145 -3.86 6.91 -8.04
C TYR A 145 -3.88 7.70 -9.35
N VAL A 146 -4.51 7.19 -10.40
CA VAL A 146 -4.48 7.76 -11.75
C VAL A 146 -5.30 9.04 -11.80
N THR A 147 -4.66 10.14 -11.43
CA THR A 147 -5.16 11.50 -11.52
C THR A 147 -4.09 12.39 -12.13
N GLU A 148 -4.49 13.47 -12.81
CA GLU A 148 -3.54 14.40 -13.43
C GLU A 148 -2.50 14.93 -12.42
N ASP A 149 -2.96 15.28 -11.21
CA ASP A 149 -2.10 15.82 -10.16
C ASP A 149 -1.07 14.80 -9.65
N ASN A 150 -1.48 13.56 -9.39
CA ASN A 150 -0.58 12.51 -8.97
C ASN A 150 0.45 12.15 -10.05
N LEU A 151 0.01 12.01 -11.29
CA LEU A 151 0.89 11.73 -12.43
C LEU A 151 1.89 12.86 -12.67
N LYS A 152 1.46 14.12 -12.53
CA LYS A 152 2.34 15.30 -12.61
C LYS A 152 3.40 15.29 -11.50
N LYS A 153 2.98 15.00 -10.25
CA LYS A 153 3.90 14.90 -9.10
C LYS A 153 4.92 13.78 -9.26
N SER A 154 4.50 12.63 -9.79
CA SER A 154 5.41 11.51 -10.05
C SER A 154 6.49 11.88 -11.05
N ARG A 155 6.10 12.52 -12.17
CA ARG A 155 7.06 13.00 -13.18
C ARG A 155 8.03 14.01 -12.60
N GLN A 156 7.53 14.99 -11.83
CA GLN A 156 8.38 16.00 -11.19
C GLN A 156 9.43 15.41 -10.24
N ARG A 157 9.14 14.22 -9.69
CA ARG A 157 10.02 13.51 -8.77
C ARG A 157 10.79 12.35 -9.41
N ASN A 158 10.69 12.22 -10.73
CA ASN A 158 11.32 11.11 -11.47
C ASN A 158 10.92 9.72 -10.93
N LEU A 159 9.64 9.56 -10.52
CA LEU A 159 9.12 8.27 -10.04
C LEU A 159 8.55 7.47 -11.21
N LYS A 160 8.98 6.22 -11.32
CA LYS A 160 8.33 5.23 -12.19
C LYS A 160 7.07 4.73 -11.51
N VAL A 161 5.96 4.73 -12.21
CA VAL A 161 4.66 4.34 -11.65
C VAL A 161 4.06 3.21 -12.46
N LEU A 162 3.51 2.23 -11.76
CA LEU A 162 2.68 1.17 -12.30
C LEU A 162 1.30 1.24 -11.64
N SER A 163 0.26 1.46 -12.43
CA SER A 163 -1.12 1.51 -11.93
C SER A 163 -2.09 1.02 -13.00
N ARG A 164 -3.23 0.53 -12.55
CA ARG A 164 -4.33 0.20 -13.45
C ARG A 164 -5.05 1.47 -13.89
N LEU A 165 -5.24 1.68 -15.20
CA LEU A 165 -6.09 2.75 -15.69
C LEU A 165 -7.55 2.50 -15.26
N PRO A 166 -8.24 3.50 -14.66
CA PRO A 166 -9.64 3.36 -14.30
C PRO A 166 -10.52 3.08 -15.53
N ALA A 167 -11.49 2.18 -15.38
CA ALA A 167 -12.33 1.73 -16.50
C ALA A 167 -13.25 2.82 -17.10
N ASN A 168 -13.40 3.95 -16.41
CA ASN A 168 -14.16 5.11 -16.90
C ASN A 168 -13.36 6.05 -17.83
N TYR A 169 -12.07 5.77 -18.04
CA TYR A 169 -11.26 6.48 -19.03
C TYR A 169 -11.56 5.93 -20.42
N SER A 170 -11.73 6.80 -21.42
CA SER A 170 -12.00 6.43 -22.82
C SER A 170 -10.88 5.58 -23.41
N GLU A 171 -9.63 5.89 -23.04
CA GLU A 171 -8.42 5.19 -23.46
C GLU A 171 -8.47 3.71 -23.05
N CYS A 172 -9.01 3.39 -21.88
CA CYS A 172 -9.13 2.00 -21.42
C CYS A 172 -9.95 1.14 -22.41
N SER A 173 -11.12 1.62 -22.81
CA SER A 173 -11.99 0.93 -23.77
C SER A 173 -11.36 0.87 -25.17
N ARG A 174 -10.71 1.94 -25.62
CA ARG A 174 -10.07 2.05 -26.90
C ARG A 174 -8.90 1.06 -27.04
N VAL A 175 -8.00 1.03 -26.07
CA VAL A 175 -6.84 0.12 -26.06
C VAL A 175 -7.28 -1.34 -26.00
N ILE A 176 -8.34 -1.68 -25.26
CA ILE A 176 -8.89 -3.05 -25.25
C ILE A 176 -9.41 -3.43 -26.62
N GLN A 177 -10.14 -2.55 -27.33
CA GLN A 177 -10.64 -2.80 -28.68
C GLN A 177 -9.50 -2.96 -29.68
N GLU A 178 -8.47 -2.13 -29.58
CA GLU A 178 -7.27 -2.21 -30.41
C GLU A 178 -6.56 -3.54 -30.21
N ALA A 179 -6.30 -3.95 -28.97
CA ALA A 179 -5.66 -5.21 -28.64
C ALA A 179 -6.42 -6.42 -29.20
N VAL A 180 -7.75 -6.39 -29.16
CA VAL A 180 -8.60 -7.45 -29.72
C VAL A 180 -8.57 -7.44 -31.25
N ALA A 181 -8.57 -6.25 -31.86
CA ALA A 181 -8.60 -6.09 -33.31
C ALA A 181 -7.28 -6.49 -34.01
N THR A 182 -6.14 -6.07 -33.42
CA THR A 182 -4.81 -6.41 -33.93
C THR A 182 -4.44 -7.86 -33.67
N ASN A 183 -4.93 -8.41 -32.57
CA ASN A 183 -4.63 -9.78 -32.11
C ASN A 183 -3.12 -10.08 -31.98
N GLU A 184 -2.31 -9.04 -31.73
CA GLU A 184 -0.86 -9.13 -31.55
C GLU A 184 -0.54 -9.32 -30.06
N TRP A 185 -0.63 -10.56 -29.58
CA TRP A 185 -0.48 -10.88 -28.18
C TRP A 185 0.92 -11.37 -27.84
N ILE A 186 1.53 -10.77 -26.83
CA ILE A 186 2.73 -11.26 -26.16
C ILE A 186 2.31 -12.35 -25.17
N HIS A 187 2.82 -13.56 -25.34
CA HIS A 187 2.52 -14.68 -24.46
C HIS A 187 3.33 -14.60 -23.17
N ILE A 188 2.66 -14.36 -22.04
CA ILE A 188 3.29 -14.25 -20.72
C ILE A 188 3.37 -15.62 -20.01
N GLY A 189 2.37 -16.49 -20.20
CA GLY A 189 2.30 -17.77 -19.50
C GLY A 189 1.47 -17.71 -18.23
N THR A 190 1.79 -18.58 -17.27
CA THR A 190 1.15 -18.60 -15.94
C THR A 190 1.92 -17.72 -14.98
N LEU A 191 1.23 -16.82 -14.28
CA LEU A 191 1.84 -15.89 -13.31
C LEU A 191 1.87 -16.43 -11.87
N ALA A 192 1.16 -17.50 -11.60
CA ALA A 192 1.14 -18.16 -10.29
C ALA A 192 1.30 -19.66 -10.42
N GLU A 193 2.04 -20.24 -9.50
CA GLU A 193 2.08 -21.69 -9.34
C GLU A 193 0.75 -22.17 -8.75
N SER A 194 0.14 -23.15 -9.41
CA SER A 194 -1.02 -23.82 -8.88
C SER A 194 -0.58 -24.98 -8.01
N SER A 195 -1.18 -25.12 -6.83
CA SER A 195 -0.95 -26.32 -6.03
C SER A 195 -1.44 -27.57 -6.77
N ALA A 196 -0.82 -28.72 -6.55
CA ALA A 196 -1.23 -30.01 -7.13
C ALA A 196 -2.68 -30.38 -6.81
N SER A 197 -3.29 -29.77 -5.79
CA SER A 197 -4.67 -29.96 -5.35
C SER A 197 -5.66 -28.93 -5.93
N ALA A 198 -5.20 -28.00 -6.79
CA ALA A 198 -6.05 -26.97 -7.35
C ALA A 198 -7.15 -27.56 -8.23
N LYS A 199 -8.40 -27.26 -7.94
CA LYS A 199 -9.55 -27.70 -8.74
C LYS A 199 -9.72 -26.97 -10.08
N ARG A 200 -9.00 -25.85 -10.28
CA ARG A 200 -9.04 -25.04 -11.49
C ARG A 200 -7.64 -25.01 -12.11
N PRO A 201 -7.55 -25.10 -13.45
CA PRO A 201 -6.26 -24.92 -14.13
C PRO A 201 -5.70 -23.52 -13.85
N SER A 202 -4.37 -23.39 -13.87
CA SER A 202 -3.71 -22.10 -13.80
C SER A 202 -4.18 -21.20 -14.93
N ALA A 203 -4.43 -19.94 -14.63
CA ALA A 203 -4.74 -18.95 -15.64
C ALA A 203 -3.51 -18.69 -16.53
N TYR A 204 -3.74 -18.67 -17.85
CA TYR A 204 -2.73 -18.34 -18.84
C TYR A 204 -2.93 -16.90 -19.30
N TYR A 205 -1.86 -16.09 -19.21
CA TYR A 205 -1.91 -14.68 -19.50
C TYR A 205 -1.24 -14.32 -20.81
N LYS A 206 -1.81 -13.32 -21.47
CA LYS A 206 -1.25 -12.64 -22.63
C LYS A 206 -1.26 -11.15 -22.36
N ALA A 207 -0.30 -10.42 -22.89
CA ALA A 207 -0.24 -8.98 -22.84
C ALA A 207 -0.31 -8.37 -24.24
N PHE A 208 -0.81 -7.16 -24.32
CA PHE A 208 -0.70 -6.29 -25.48
C PHE A 208 0.04 -5.04 -25.03
N ASP A 209 1.09 -4.68 -25.74
CA ASP A 209 1.93 -3.53 -25.43
C ASP A 209 1.66 -2.40 -26.42
N THR A 210 1.36 -1.21 -25.94
CA THR A 210 1.11 -0.03 -26.74
C THR A 210 1.45 1.22 -25.97
N HIS A 211 1.70 2.30 -26.67
CA HIS A 211 1.89 3.63 -26.08
C HIS A 211 0.65 4.48 -26.28
N ASP A 212 0.29 5.22 -25.27
CA ASP A 212 -0.85 6.12 -25.34
C ASP A 212 -0.60 7.43 -24.61
N GLN A 213 -1.44 8.41 -24.88
CA GLN A 213 -1.37 9.71 -24.25
C GLN A 213 -2.45 9.86 -23.18
N LEU A 214 -2.03 10.28 -21.99
CA LEU A 214 -2.92 10.65 -20.91
C LEU A 214 -2.51 12.03 -20.39
N TYR A 215 -3.47 12.98 -20.38
CA TYR A 215 -3.20 14.38 -20.01
C TYR A 215 -2.03 15.00 -20.82
N GLU A 216 -2.06 14.83 -22.15
CA GLU A 216 -1.06 15.33 -23.10
C GLU A 216 0.37 14.82 -22.86
N LYS A 217 0.50 13.66 -22.25
CA LYS A 217 1.80 13.01 -21.98
C LYS A 217 1.74 11.53 -22.38
N ASP A 218 2.86 11.05 -22.91
CA ASP A 218 3.04 9.65 -23.31
C ASP A 218 3.22 8.74 -22.08
N TYR A 219 2.60 7.55 -22.16
CA TYR A 219 2.66 6.46 -21.19
C TYR A 219 2.77 5.11 -21.88
#